data_6ac235c87d1c8c62dd4b652004711c81
#
_entry.id   6ac235c87d1c8c62dd4b652004711c81
#
_cell.length_a   1.000
_cell.length_b   1.000
_cell.length_c   1.000
_cell.angle_alpha   90.00
_cell.angle_beta   90.00
_cell.angle_gamma   90.00
#
_symmetry.space_group_name_H-M   'P 1'
#
loop_
_entity.id
_entity.type
_entity.pdbx_description
1 polymer ?
#
loop_
_entity_poly.entity_id
_entity_poly.type
_entity_poly.pdbx_seq_one_letter_code
_entity_poly.pdbx_strand_id
1 'polypeptide(L)'
;PYKEAISIAIQVANGMEAAHNHNIVHRDIKPQNIIISKDGKVKVTDFGIAKAASTATINSSAMGSVHYISPEQARGGYSDQRSDIYSFGITLYEMLTGVVPFDGDTTVAVAVQHIQDEIPAPSTVVADIPLSIDRIVIKCTQKKPDRRYQTAAELITDLKKALVMPDEDFVKMAPAYAAAGVAAT
;
A
#
# COMPACT_ATOMS: atom_id res chain seq x y z
N PRO A 1 13.60 6.86 -12.18
CA PRO A 1 12.83 8.10 -12.12
C PRO A 1 11.40 7.82 -11.65
N TYR A 2 10.89 8.64 -10.73
CA TYR A 2 9.58 8.42 -10.12
C TYR A 2 8.41 8.37 -11.12
N LYS A 3 8.50 9.07 -12.25
CA LYS A 3 7.45 9.09 -13.29
C LYS A 3 7.18 7.70 -13.88
N GLU A 4 8.21 6.93 -14.09
CA GLU A 4 8.08 5.55 -14.58
C GLU A 4 7.41 4.66 -13.51
N ALA A 5 7.83 4.78 -12.26
CA ALA A 5 7.22 4.07 -11.14
C ALA A 5 5.73 4.41 -11.01
N ILE A 6 5.35 5.68 -11.12
CA ILE A 6 3.94 6.10 -11.08
C ILE A 6 3.15 5.57 -12.28
N SER A 7 3.73 5.55 -13.48
CA SER A 7 3.07 4.98 -14.67
C SER A 7 2.79 3.47 -14.51
N ILE A 8 3.72 2.74 -13.94
CA ILE A 8 3.53 1.32 -13.59
C ILE A 8 2.47 1.18 -12.48
N ALA A 9 2.55 2.01 -11.45
CA ALA A 9 1.60 2.02 -10.34
C ALA A 9 0.16 2.26 -10.78
N ILE A 10 -0.07 3.15 -11.75
CA ILE A 10 -1.40 3.40 -12.32
C ILE A 10 -1.94 2.13 -12.99
N GLN A 11 -1.13 1.40 -13.74
CA GLN A 11 -1.55 0.16 -14.38
C GLN A 11 -1.87 -0.95 -13.34
N VAL A 12 -1.07 -1.05 -12.26
CA VAL A 12 -1.37 -1.96 -11.14
C VAL A 12 -2.69 -1.60 -10.48
N ALA A 13 -2.91 -0.32 -10.20
CA ALA A 13 -4.15 0.17 -9.60
C ALA A 13 -5.37 -0.06 -10.51
N ASN A 14 -5.23 0.07 -11.83
CA ASN A 14 -6.28 -0.29 -12.79
C ASN A 14 -6.64 -1.79 -12.70
N GLY A 15 -5.66 -2.66 -12.57
CA GLY A 15 -5.89 -4.09 -12.37
C GLY A 15 -6.60 -4.40 -11.05
N MET A 16 -6.22 -3.70 -9.98
CA MET A 16 -6.90 -3.79 -8.68
C MET A 16 -8.35 -3.32 -8.78
N GLU A 17 -8.60 -2.19 -9.43
CA GLU A 17 -9.96 -1.66 -9.62
C GLU A 17 -10.86 -2.66 -10.36
N ALA A 18 -10.36 -3.25 -11.44
CA ALA A 18 -11.10 -4.25 -12.20
C ALA A 18 -11.49 -5.45 -11.34
N ALA A 19 -10.59 -5.95 -10.50
CA ALA A 19 -10.87 -7.04 -9.56
C ALA A 19 -11.86 -6.62 -8.48
N HIS A 20 -11.68 -5.45 -7.88
CA HIS A 20 -12.56 -4.93 -6.83
C HIS A 20 -13.98 -4.69 -7.33
N ASN A 21 -14.16 -4.26 -8.57
CA ASN A 21 -15.48 -4.10 -9.20
C ASN A 21 -16.22 -5.43 -9.39
N HIS A 22 -15.51 -6.56 -9.36
CA HIS A 22 -16.06 -7.91 -9.36
C HIS A 22 -16.09 -8.54 -7.96
N ASN A 23 -15.95 -7.73 -6.91
CA ASN A 23 -15.87 -8.15 -5.51
C ASN A 23 -14.73 -9.15 -5.22
N ILE A 24 -13.62 -9.03 -5.96
CA ILE A 24 -12.43 -9.84 -5.76
C ILE A 24 -11.37 -8.97 -5.07
N VAL A 25 -10.95 -9.39 -3.89
CA VAL A 25 -9.83 -8.81 -3.15
C VAL A 25 -8.60 -9.67 -3.38
N HIS A 26 -7.49 -9.06 -3.77
CA HIS A 26 -6.26 -9.80 -4.13
C HIS A 26 -5.62 -10.47 -2.90
N ARG A 27 -5.43 -9.72 -1.83
CA ARG A 27 -4.84 -10.13 -0.54
C ARG A 27 -3.34 -10.42 -0.54
N ASP A 28 -2.66 -10.29 -1.68
CA ASP A 28 -1.21 -10.55 -1.80
C ASP A 28 -0.54 -9.64 -2.83
N ILE A 29 -0.88 -8.36 -2.84
CA ILE A 29 -0.24 -7.35 -3.70
C ILE A 29 1.21 -7.17 -3.24
N LYS A 30 2.13 -7.45 -4.14
CA LYS A 30 3.59 -7.32 -3.94
C LYS A 30 4.30 -7.35 -5.30
N PRO A 31 5.57 -6.94 -5.38
CA PRO A 31 6.30 -6.90 -6.66
C PRO A 31 6.36 -8.25 -7.38
N GLN A 32 6.48 -9.35 -6.65
CA GLN A 32 6.54 -10.71 -7.22
C GLN A 32 5.26 -11.11 -7.97
N ASN A 33 4.13 -10.47 -7.67
CA ASN A 33 2.84 -10.71 -8.33
C ASN A 33 2.52 -9.65 -9.40
N ILE A 34 3.51 -8.85 -9.79
CA ILE A 34 3.39 -7.84 -10.83
C ILE A 34 4.34 -8.23 -11.97
N ILE A 35 3.77 -8.44 -13.15
CA ILE A 35 4.53 -8.77 -14.35
C ILE A 35 4.51 -7.56 -15.29
N ILE A 36 5.69 -7.17 -15.76
CA ILE A 36 5.87 -6.12 -16.75
C ILE A 36 6.38 -6.76 -18.04
N SER A 37 5.61 -6.63 -19.12
CA SER A 37 6.01 -7.12 -20.44
C SER A 37 7.06 -6.21 -21.08
N LYS A 38 7.74 -6.71 -22.11
CA LYS A 38 8.77 -5.95 -22.85
C LYS A 38 8.21 -4.68 -23.50
N ASP A 39 6.92 -4.65 -23.82
CA ASP A 39 6.21 -3.50 -24.39
C ASP A 39 5.58 -2.58 -23.31
N GLY A 40 5.95 -2.78 -22.04
CA GLY A 40 5.54 -1.91 -20.94
C GLY A 40 4.15 -2.16 -20.38
N LYS A 41 3.48 -3.25 -20.76
CA LYS A 41 2.18 -3.62 -20.18
C LYS A 41 2.37 -4.29 -18.83
N VAL A 42 1.57 -3.87 -17.86
CA VAL A 42 1.61 -4.36 -16.49
C VAL A 42 0.40 -5.24 -16.21
N LYS A 43 0.63 -6.40 -15.59
CA LYS A 43 -0.42 -7.31 -15.13
C LYS A 43 -0.18 -7.69 -13.69
N VAL A 44 -1.27 -7.77 -12.92
CA VAL A 44 -1.29 -8.32 -11.57
C VAL A 44 -1.68 -9.80 -11.67
N THR A 45 -0.91 -10.66 -11.03
CA THR A 45 -1.09 -12.12 -11.06
C THR A 45 -1.33 -12.67 -9.66
N ASP A 46 -1.61 -13.98 -9.58
CA ASP A 46 -1.72 -14.73 -8.32
C ASP A 46 -2.71 -14.12 -7.32
N PHE A 47 -3.92 -13.83 -7.80
CA PHE A 47 -5.02 -13.45 -6.93
C PHE A 47 -5.20 -14.51 -5.83
N GLY A 48 -5.17 -14.07 -4.56
CA GLY A 48 -5.09 -14.91 -3.36
C GLY A 48 -6.35 -15.72 -3.04
N ILE A 49 -6.92 -16.41 -4.02
CA ILE A 49 -8.13 -17.23 -3.88
C ILE A 49 -7.97 -18.34 -2.84
N ALA A 50 -6.74 -18.76 -2.54
CA ALA A 50 -6.42 -19.84 -1.60
C ALA A 50 -6.03 -19.37 -0.19
N LYS A 51 -5.90 -18.07 0.05
CA LYS A 51 -5.56 -17.52 1.38
C LYS A 51 -6.81 -17.11 2.16
N ALA A 52 -7.83 -17.96 2.16
CA ALA A 52 -8.89 -17.88 3.14
C ALA A 52 -8.29 -18.21 4.51
N ALA A 53 -8.17 -17.17 5.34
CA ALA A 53 -8.09 -17.20 6.79
C ALA A 53 -7.65 -18.54 7.41
N SER A 54 -6.38 -18.85 7.42
CA SER A 54 -5.84 -19.69 8.46
C SER A 54 -4.65 -18.99 9.10
N THR A 55 -4.85 -18.61 10.35
CA THR A 55 -3.83 -18.16 11.29
C THR A 55 -2.67 -19.16 11.47
N ALA A 56 -2.69 -20.26 10.74
CA ALA A 56 -1.76 -21.38 10.89
C ALA A 56 -0.61 -21.40 9.86
N THR A 57 -0.53 -20.48 8.92
CA THR A 57 0.50 -20.55 7.88
C THR A 57 1.43 -19.34 7.88
N ILE A 58 1.96 -19.00 9.03
CA ILE A 58 3.22 -18.22 9.11
C ILE A 58 4.36 -19.24 8.97
N ASN A 59 4.39 -19.96 7.87
CA ASN A 59 5.46 -20.88 7.54
C ASN A 59 6.35 -20.30 6.43
N SER A 60 7.55 -20.74 6.30
CA SER A 60 8.71 -20.25 5.57
C SER A 60 8.50 -19.65 4.17
N SER A 61 7.40 -19.89 3.48
CA SER A 61 7.02 -19.21 2.24
C SER A 61 6.35 -17.82 2.47
N ALA A 62 6.01 -17.49 3.73
CA ALA A 62 5.38 -16.25 4.12
C ALA A 62 6.36 -15.08 4.32
N MET A 63 7.68 -15.35 4.36
CA MET A 63 8.69 -14.33 4.61
C MET A 63 8.62 -13.19 3.59
N GLY A 64 8.44 -13.51 2.31
CA GLY A 64 8.33 -12.49 1.26
C GLY A 64 7.04 -11.69 1.28
N SER A 65 5.94 -12.25 1.79
CA SER A 65 4.63 -11.57 1.84
C SER A 65 4.47 -10.67 3.06
N VAL A 66 5.15 -10.94 4.17
CA VAL A 66 5.02 -10.16 5.41
C VAL A 66 5.46 -8.71 5.26
N HIS A 67 6.37 -8.42 4.34
CA HIS A 67 6.82 -7.05 4.06
C HIS A 67 5.72 -6.15 3.50
N TYR A 68 4.63 -6.73 2.96
CA TYR A 68 3.54 -6.03 2.28
C TYR A 68 2.18 -6.18 2.97
N ILE A 69 2.11 -6.92 4.06
CA ILE A 69 0.87 -7.25 4.77
C ILE A 69 0.24 -6.00 5.40
N SER A 70 -1.08 -5.89 5.31
CA SER A 70 -1.80 -4.82 6.01
C SER A 70 -1.87 -5.07 7.53
N PRO A 71 -2.02 -4.01 8.35
CA PRO A 71 -2.19 -4.16 9.79
C PRO A 71 -3.32 -5.11 10.19
N GLU A 72 -4.48 -5.02 9.53
CA GLU A 72 -5.63 -5.89 9.79
C GLU A 72 -5.36 -7.35 9.41
N GLN A 73 -4.63 -7.59 8.32
CA GLN A 73 -4.20 -8.95 7.96
C GLN A 73 -3.18 -9.50 8.96
N ALA A 74 -2.23 -8.67 9.41
CA ALA A 74 -1.24 -9.06 10.42
C ALA A 74 -1.88 -9.47 11.75
N ARG A 75 -3.03 -8.87 12.08
CA ARG A 75 -3.83 -9.24 13.27
C ARG A 75 -4.74 -10.45 13.03
N GLY A 76 -4.78 -11.03 11.83
CA GLY A 76 -5.71 -12.09 11.47
C GLY A 76 -7.16 -11.61 11.35
N GLY A 77 -7.38 -10.32 11.17
CA GLY A 77 -8.70 -9.71 11.03
C GLY A 77 -9.27 -9.75 9.62
N TYR A 78 -10.46 -9.17 9.48
CA TYR A 78 -11.14 -9.02 8.20
C TYR A 78 -10.34 -8.12 7.26
N SER A 79 -10.20 -8.55 6.01
CA SER A 79 -9.56 -7.77 4.95
C SER A 79 -10.52 -7.51 3.79
N ASP A 80 -10.47 -6.29 3.27
CA ASP A 80 -11.24 -5.86 2.11
C ASP A 80 -10.32 -5.19 1.06
N GLN A 81 -10.92 -4.52 0.08
CA GLN A 81 -10.17 -3.80 -0.97
C GLN A 81 -9.16 -2.78 -0.42
N ARG A 82 -9.38 -2.23 0.77
CA ARG A 82 -8.47 -1.25 1.39
C ARG A 82 -7.20 -1.91 1.94
N SER A 83 -7.22 -3.23 2.17
CA SER A 83 -6.02 -4.02 2.47
C SER A 83 -5.11 -4.13 1.25
N ASP A 84 -5.66 -4.30 0.06
CA ASP A 84 -4.91 -4.25 -1.21
C ASP A 84 -4.27 -2.87 -1.43
N ILE A 85 -4.99 -1.81 -1.09
CA ILE A 85 -4.49 -0.43 -1.18
C ILE A 85 -3.29 -0.21 -0.25
N TYR A 86 -3.32 -0.77 0.96
CA TYR A 86 -2.16 -0.73 1.85
C TYR A 86 -0.95 -1.45 1.25
N SER A 87 -1.13 -2.68 0.80
CA SER A 87 -0.06 -3.48 0.18
C SER A 87 0.48 -2.84 -1.11
N PHE A 88 -0.40 -2.20 -1.88
CA PHE A 88 -0.02 -1.36 -3.01
C PHE A 88 0.89 -0.20 -2.57
N GLY A 89 0.55 0.49 -1.50
CA GLY A 89 1.35 1.58 -0.95
C GLY A 89 2.76 1.14 -0.55
N ILE A 90 2.91 -0.02 0.08
CA ILE A 90 4.20 -0.62 0.39
C ILE A 90 4.98 -0.98 -0.89
N THR A 91 4.30 -1.57 -1.86
CA THR A 91 4.90 -1.90 -3.17
C THR A 91 5.39 -0.66 -3.88
N LEU A 92 4.60 0.40 -3.90
CA LEU A 92 4.99 1.69 -4.49
C LEU A 92 6.17 2.32 -3.74
N TYR A 93 6.18 2.24 -2.41
CA TYR A 93 7.32 2.68 -1.62
C TYR A 93 8.62 2.01 -2.07
N GLU A 94 8.62 0.69 -2.21
CA GLU A 94 9.78 -0.07 -2.66
C GLU A 94 10.16 0.27 -4.11
N MET A 95 9.20 0.43 -5.01
CA MET A 95 9.47 0.86 -6.40
C MET A 95 10.17 2.23 -6.47
N LEU A 96 9.82 3.12 -5.55
CA LEU A 96 10.38 4.48 -5.50
C LEU A 96 11.74 4.55 -4.82
N THR A 97 11.97 3.73 -3.81
CA THR A 97 13.14 3.83 -2.92
C THR A 97 14.15 2.69 -3.10
N GLY A 98 13.73 1.57 -3.66
CA GLY A 98 14.54 0.35 -3.78
C GLY A 98 14.59 -0.49 -2.50
N VAL A 99 13.90 -0.07 -1.43
CA VAL A 99 13.87 -0.78 -0.14
C VAL A 99 12.46 -0.86 0.40
N VAL A 100 12.18 -1.89 1.20
CA VAL A 100 10.92 -1.97 1.95
C VAL A 100 10.99 -1.06 3.19
N PRO A 101 9.86 -0.48 3.64
CA PRO A 101 9.88 0.42 4.80
C PRO A 101 10.11 -0.31 6.12
N PHE A 102 9.74 -1.56 6.21
CA PHE A 102 9.90 -2.38 7.41
C PHE A 102 10.66 -3.67 7.09
N ASP A 103 11.62 -4.00 7.93
CA ASP A 103 12.42 -5.22 7.84
C ASP A 103 12.79 -5.69 9.26
N GLY A 104 13.20 -6.95 9.38
CA GLY A 104 13.58 -7.55 10.65
C GLY A 104 13.94 -9.03 10.52
N ASP A 105 14.50 -9.57 11.60
CA ASP A 105 15.02 -10.95 11.63
C ASP A 105 13.91 -12.02 11.59
N THR A 106 12.69 -11.66 11.94
CA THR A 106 11.54 -12.57 11.97
C THR A 106 10.31 -11.98 11.30
N THR A 107 9.44 -12.84 10.78
CA THR A 107 8.14 -12.43 10.22
C THR A 107 7.27 -11.72 11.25
N VAL A 108 7.34 -12.15 12.51
CA VAL A 108 6.59 -11.53 13.62
C VAL A 108 7.07 -10.10 13.86
N ALA A 109 8.38 -9.86 13.86
CA ALA A 109 8.95 -8.53 14.05
C ALA A 109 8.47 -7.56 12.95
N VAL A 110 8.46 -7.99 11.69
CA VAL A 110 7.99 -7.18 10.55
C VAL A 110 6.47 -6.95 10.65
N ALA A 111 5.70 -7.97 11.00
CA ALA A 111 4.25 -7.84 11.18
C ALA A 111 3.89 -6.83 12.28
N VAL A 112 4.62 -6.82 13.40
CA VAL A 112 4.44 -5.85 14.47
C VAL A 112 4.72 -4.43 14.01
N GLN A 113 5.75 -4.21 13.18
CA GLN A 113 6.03 -2.89 12.60
C GLN A 113 4.86 -2.41 11.74
N HIS A 114 4.26 -3.26 10.92
CA HIS A 114 3.06 -2.90 10.15
C HIS A 114 1.87 -2.49 11.03
N ILE A 115 1.76 -3.07 12.22
CA ILE A 115 0.69 -2.74 13.16
C ILE A 115 0.94 -1.43 13.89
N GLN A 116 2.19 -1.15 14.27
CA GLN A 116 2.53 -0.11 15.26
C GLN A 116 3.28 1.07 14.68
N ASP A 117 4.20 0.84 13.72
CA ASP A 117 5.15 1.85 13.29
C ASP A 117 4.64 2.63 12.08
N GLU A 118 4.85 3.94 12.10
CA GLU A 118 4.55 4.79 10.94
C GLU A 118 5.58 4.59 9.83
N ILE A 119 5.12 4.63 8.59
CA ILE A 119 5.99 4.51 7.42
C ILE A 119 6.66 5.87 7.19
N PRO A 120 8.00 5.92 7.09
CA PRO A 120 8.68 7.16 6.73
C PRO A 120 8.31 7.58 5.30
N ALA A 121 8.26 8.87 5.04
CA ALA A 121 8.00 9.36 3.70
C ALA A 121 9.09 8.87 2.72
N PRO A 122 8.74 8.43 1.51
CA PRO A 122 9.71 7.99 0.51
C PRO A 122 10.84 8.99 0.25
N SER A 123 10.55 10.29 0.29
CA SER A 123 11.53 11.37 0.10
C SER A 123 12.61 11.41 1.18
N THR A 124 12.40 10.78 2.34
CA THR A 124 13.45 10.64 3.36
C THR A 124 14.55 9.65 2.94
N VAL A 125 14.26 8.78 1.99
CA VAL A 125 15.21 7.82 1.42
C VAL A 125 15.76 8.32 0.08
N VAL A 126 14.89 8.87 -0.78
CA VAL A 126 15.23 9.42 -2.09
C VAL A 126 14.70 10.85 -2.18
N ALA A 127 15.57 11.83 -1.99
CA ALA A 127 15.20 13.24 -1.85
C ALA A 127 14.43 13.84 -3.04
N ASP A 128 14.61 13.30 -4.24
CA ASP A 128 13.96 13.78 -5.48
C ASP A 128 12.50 13.34 -5.63
N ILE A 129 11.95 12.59 -4.67
CA ILE A 129 10.55 12.19 -4.71
C ILE A 129 9.67 13.38 -4.33
N PRO A 130 8.72 13.76 -5.22
CA PRO A 130 7.85 14.91 -4.99
C PRO A 130 6.88 14.74 -3.84
N LEU A 131 6.42 15.87 -3.28
CA LEU A 131 5.50 15.91 -2.14
C LEU A 131 4.21 15.14 -2.37
N SER A 132 3.58 15.27 -3.54
CA SER A 132 2.32 14.58 -3.84
C SER A 132 2.47 13.06 -3.75
N ILE A 133 3.62 12.53 -4.16
CA ILE A 133 3.91 11.09 -4.15
C ILE A 133 4.13 10.60 -2.72
N ASP A 134 4.86 11.35 -1.90
CA ASP A 134 4.95 11.07 -0.45
C ASP A 134 3.56 10.96 0.18
N ARG A 135 2.69 11.93 -0.11
CA ARG A 135 1.34 11.97 0.43
C ARG A 135 0.48 10.78 -0.03
N ILE A 136 0.58 10.38 -1.29
CA ILE A 136 -0.14 9.21 -1.81
C ILE A 136 0.29 7.94 -1.07
N VAL A 137 1.59 7.72 -0.92
CA VAL A 137 2.11 6.54 -0.20
C VAL A 137 1.66 6.55 1.25
N ILE A 138 1.78 7.68 1.94
CA ILE A 138 1.36 7.83 3.33
C ILE A 138 -0.14 7.58 3.48
N LYS A 139 -0.97 8.07 2.55
CA LYS A 139 -2.42 7.82 2.59
C LYS A 139 -2.75 6.35 2.35
N CYS A 140 -2.14 5.69 1.37
CA CYS A 140 -2.31 4.26 1.15
C CYS A 140 -2.01 3.43 2.40
N THR A 141 -0.99 3.82 3.16
CA THR A 141 -0.40 3.04 4.25
C THR A 141 -0.85 3.48 5.64
N GLN A 142 -1.95 4.23 5.74
CA GLN A 142 -2.56 4.54 7.04
C GLN A 142 -2.95 3.25 7.78
N LYS A 143 -2.74 3.22 9.10
CA LYS A 143 -3.00 2.01 9.91
C LYS A 143 -4.48 1.64 9.93
N LYS A 144 -5.36 2.65 10.01
CA LYS A 144 -6.80 2.44 9.97
C LYS A 144 -7.29 2.44 8.51
N PRO A 145 -8.02 1.39 8.06
CA PRO A 145 -8.53 1.31 6.70
C PRO A 145 -9.38 2.50 6.27
N ASP A 146 -10.19 3.06 7.17
CA ASP A 146 -11.06 4.22 6.91
C ASP A 146 -10.29 5.53 6.67
N ARG A 147 -8.99 5.56 6.95
CA ARG A 147 -8.10 6.70 6.69
C ARG A 147 -7.32 6.58 5.37
N ARG A 148 -7.43 5.44 4.68
CA ARG A 148 -6.83 5.21 3.36
C ARG A 148 -7.73 5.71 2.25
N TYR A 149 -7.29 5.57 1.01
CA TYR A 149 -8.19 5.58 -0.14
C TYR A 149 -9.25 4.49 0.06
N GLN A 150 -10.52 4.83 -0.18
CA GLN A 150 -11.62 3.88 -0.01
C GLN A 150 -11.81 3.00 -1.24
N THR A 151 -11.39 3.50 -2.41
CA THR A 151 -11.45 2.78 -3.68
C THR A 151 -10.15 2.95 -4.46
N ALA A 152 -9.86 1.98 -5.35
CA ALA A 152 -8.76 2.10 -6.29
C ALA A 152 -8.96 3.27 -7.27
N ALA A 153 -10.21 3.61 -7.61
CA ALA A 153 -10.53 4.76 -8.47
C ALA A 153 -10.04 6.08 -7.87
N GLU A 154 -10.25 6.31 -6.58
CA GLU A 154 -9.74 7.50 -5.87
C GLU A 154 -8.20 7.56 -5.92
N LEU A 155 -7.55 6.43 -5.68
CA LEU A 155 -6.09 6.30 -5.76
C LEU A 155 -5.56 6.62 -7.17
N ILE A 156 -6.19 6.07 -8.21
CA ILE A 156 -5.81 6.32 -9.61
C ILE A 156 -5.92 7.80 -9.95
N THR A 157 -6.96 8.47 -9.49
CA THR A 157 -7.15 9.92 -9.71
C THR A 157 -5.98 10.72 -9.16
N ASP A 158 -5.55 10.43 -7.94
CA ASP A 158 -4.41 11.12 -7.32
C ASP A 158 -3.07 10.75 -7.97
N LEU A 159 -2.86 9.49 -8.37
CA LEU A 159 -1.66 9.07 -9.10
C LEU A 159 -1.51 9.81 -10.43
N LYS A 160 -2.59 9.93 -11.20
CA LYS A 160 -2.59 10.68 -12.47
C LYS A 160 -2.33 12.17 -12.25
N LYS A 161 -2.90 12.76 -11.21
CA LYS A 161 -2.69 14.15 -10.84
C LYS A 161 -1.24 14.41 -10.43
N ALA A 162 -0.60 13.48 -9.74
CA ALA A 162 0.80 13.57 -9.35
C ALA A 162 1.77 13.62 -10.54
N LEU A 163 1.41 13.05 -11.69
CA LEU A 163 2.22 13.18 -12.91
C LEU A 163 2.19 14.59 -13.49
N VAL A 164 1.13 15.33 -13.27
CA VAL A 164 0.91 16.69 -13.82
C VAL A 164 1.34 17.76 -12.81
N MET A 165 1.06 17.57 -11.53
CA MET A 165 1.31 18.52 -10.44
C MET A 165 2.07 17.85 -9.29
N PRO A 166 3.31 17.38 -9.51
CA PRO A 166 4.02 16.55 -8.54
C PRO A 166 4.34 17.23 -7.22
N ASP A 167 4.62 18.53 -7.25
CA ASP A 167 5.06 19.27 -6.06
C ASP A 167 3.90 19.91 -5.28
N GLU A 168 2.66 19.75 -5.73
CA GLU A 168 1.49 20.29 -5.06
C GLU A 168 0.94 19.35 -3.98
N ASP A 169 0.46 19.95 -2.89
CA ASP A 169 -0.17 19.23 -1.77
C ASP A 169 -1.69 19.13 -1.97
N PHE A 170 -2.11 18.31 -2.94
CA PHE A 170 -3.53 18.13 -3.27
C PHE A 170 -4.15 16.90 -2.61
N VAL A 171 -3.36 15.99 -2.05
CA VAL A 171 -3.86 14.73 -1.48
C VAL A 171 -4.62 15.01 -0.19
N LYS A 172 -5.90 14.69 -0.18
CA LYS A 172 -6.76 14.89 1.00
C LYS A 172 -6.53 13.77 2.01
N MET A 173 -5.89 14.12 3.13
CA MET A 173 -5.73 13.21 4.27
C MET A 173 -6.98 13.26 5.15
N ALA A 174 -7.33 12.11 5.77
CA ALA A 174 -8.35 12.11 6.80
C ALA A 174 -7.91 13.01 7.97
N PRO A 175 -8.82 13.83 8.56
CA PRO A 175 -8.46 14.69 9.67
C PRO A 175 -7.87 13.87 10.82
N ALA A 176 -6.77 14.36 11.40
CA ALA A 176 -6.29 13.80 12.65
C ALA A 176 -7.44 13.95 13.67
N TYR A 177 -7.83 12.86 14.33
CA TYR A 177 -8.69 12.99 15.50
C TYR A 177 -7.97 13.90 16.49
N ALA A 178 -8.48 15.09 16.68
CA ALA A 178 -8.15 15.84 17.88
C ALA A 178 -8.49 14.90 19.04
N ALA A 179 -7.49 14.55 19.85
CA ALA A 179 -7.71 13.79 21.06
C ALA A 179 -8.89 14.47 21.77
N ALA A 180 -9.98 13.74 21.97
CA ALA A 180 -11.14 14.26 22.67
C ALA A 180 -10.62 14.76 24.01
N GLY A 181 -10.63 16.06 24.18
CA GLY A 181 -10.20 16.68 25.41
C GLY A 181 -11.02 16.10 26.54
N VAL A 182 -10.35 15.47 27.47
CA VAL A 182 -10.90 15.20 28.79
C VAL A 182 -11.16 16.57 29.37
N ALA A 183 -12.40 17.05 29.28
CA ALA A 183 -12.85 18.17 30.07
C ALA A 183 -12.80 17.73 31.52
N ALA A 184 -11.78 18.22 32.24
CA ALA A 184 -11.79 18.18 33.69
C ALA A 184 -12.91 19.09 34.18
N THR A 185 -13.89 18.52 34.82
CA THR A 185 -14.78 19.19 35.77
C THR A 185 -14.25 18.97 37.18
#